data_95e1b1c3362b055a6d3f609edffefbca
#
_entry.id   95e1b1c3362b055a6d3f609edffefbca
#
_cell.length_a   1.000
_cell.length_b   1.000
_cell.length_c   1.000
_cell.angle_alpha   90.00
_cell.angle_beta   90.00
_cell.angle_gamma   90.00
#
_symmetry.space_group_name_H-M   'P 1'
#
loop_
_entity.id
_entity.type
_entity.pdbx_description
1 polymer ?
#
loop_
_entity_poly.entity_id
_entity_poly.type
_entity_poly.pdbx_seq_one_letter_code
_entity_poly.pdbx_strand_id
1 'polypeptide(L)'
;MKERNPYCLLAFAIVLIWALWNYSVSLRLLAGLYDVLLPFVIGGCMAFIVNVLMKKLEQYWRIIFKQSVVSRFERPVCLLLSLAIIIGFLAFFVLTIVPELHASMKMLVKMLPPALAKLNIYLQQKAQELSFSADELAVVQAQAKEIYQTMLNYLQNNKRLLLEQTFLATASVLEVLASCVIGFVVAIYCLLEKHRLARNFKCVIFAFCSKERAAYILHVLQTAEQIFRGFVGGQLVVALLLGVMYFVGMTLCGFPYATVISLLVAVLSLIPILGTLISALIGCFLILVAAPEKIWYFIILYIVLQRIEADLLYPKIVGKAVGLSELWVLAAVTIGASLGGVAGMIVCVPLFSVLYALLAEKVKHLLAEKNLHNL
;
A
#
# COMPACT_ATOMS: atom_id res chain seq x y z
N MET A 1 -35.33 15.19 28.29
CA MET A 1 -34.06 14.58 28.75
C MET A 1 -34.38 13.17 29.26
N LYS A 2 -33.96 12.12 28.53
CA LYS A 2 -34.09 10.73 29.02
C LYS A 2 -33.20 10.60 30.24
N GLU A 3 -33.76 10.33 31.41
CA GLU A 3 -33.00 10.04 32.63
C GLU A 3 -31.98 8.95 32.31
N ARG A 4 -30.71 9.30 32.42
CA ARG A 4 -29.61 8.34 32.29
C ARG A 4 -29.73 7.40 33.49
N ASN A 5 -30.14 6.17 33.23
CA ASN A 5 -30.32 5.13 34.23
C ASN A 5 -29.04 5.07 35.10
N PRO A 6 -29.09 5.42 36.38
CA PRO A 6 -27.88 5.50 37.24
C PRO A 6 -27.14 4.17 37.31
N TYR A 7 -27.86 3.06 37.14
CA TYR A 7 -27.28 1.71 37.06
C TYR A 7 -26.37 1.50 35.82
N CYS A 8 -26.68 2.12 34.68
CA CYS A 8 -25.82 2.07 33.49
C CYS A 8 -24.51 2.85 33.71
N LEU A 9 -24.56 4.00 34.39
CA LEU A 9 -23.37 4.80 34.71
C LEU A 9 -22.49 4.04 35.71
N LEU A 10 -23.09 3.39 36.71
CA LEU A 10 -22.40 2.63 37.74
C LEU A 10 -21.74 1.38 37.14
N ALA A 11 -22.44 0.65 36.27
CA ALA A 11 -21.90 -0.49 35.54
C ALA A 11 -20.71 -0.08 34.63
N PHE A 12 -20.83 1.05 33.92
CA PHE A 12 -19.75 1.58 33.09
C PHE A 12 -18.53 1.96 33.94
N ALA A 13 -18.74 2.62 35.08
CA ALA A 13 -17.67 2.98 35.99
C ALA A 13 -16.94 1.75 36.54
N ILE A 14 -17.68 0.70 36.95
CA ILE A 14 -17.09 -0.55 37.45
C ILE A 14 -16.23 -1.22 36.37
N VAL A 15 -16.76 -1.34 35.14
CA VAL A 15 -16.04 -1.92 34.01
C VAL A 15 -14.78 -1.11 33.68
N LEU A 16 -14.87 0.21 33.72
CA LEU A 16 -13.75 1.10 33.44
C LEU A 16 -12.65 1.00 34.51
N ILE A 17 -13.02 0.96 35.79
CA ILE A 17 -12.08 0.76 36.92
C ILE A 17 -11.43 -0.61 36.81
N TRP A 18 -12.20 -1.67 36.53
CA TRP A 18 -11.67 -3.03 36.33
C TRP A 18 -10.69 -3.07 35.14
N ALA A 19 -11.03 -2.44 34.02
CA ALA A 19 -10.19 -2.38 32.83
C ALA A 19 -8.87 -1.64 33.08
N LEU A 20 -8.89 -0.55 33.82
CA LEU A 20 -7.71 0.22 34.23
C LEU A 20 -6.85 -0.57 35.22
N TRP A 21 -7.47 -1.26 36.18
CA TRP A 21 -6.74 -2.07 37.15
C TRP A 21 -6.08 -3.28 36.50
N ASN A 22 -6.75 -3.91 35.53
CA ASN A 22 -6.25 -5.05 34.79
C ASN A 22 -5.85 -4.65 33.36
N TYR A 23 -5.05 -3.58 33.20
CA TYR A 23 -4.72 -3.03 31.88
C TYR A 23 -4.09 -4.07 30.93
N SER A 24 -3.26 -5.00 31.45
CA SER A 24 -2.61 -6.04 30.64
C SER A 24 -3.60 -7.08 30.10
N VAL A 25 -4.68 -7.38 30.85
CA VAL A 25 -5.76 -8.28 30.40
C VAL A 25 -6.64 -7.54 29.40
N SER A 26 -6.96 -6.28 29.69
CA SER A 26 -7.77 -5.42 28.81
C SER A 26 -7.10 -5.21 27.46
N LEU A 27 -5.78 -4.97 27.43
CA LEU A 27 -5.01 -4.86 26.19
C LEU A 27 -4.98 -6.19 25.42
N ARG A 28 -4.84 -7.33 26.09
CA ARG A 28 -4.91 -8.65 25.43
C ARG A 28 -6.30 -8.94 24.84
N LEU A 29 -7.37 -8.59 25.54
CA LEU A 29 -8.73 -8.72 25.04
C LEU A 29 -8.97 -7.82 23.83
N LEU A 30 -8.49 -6.57 23.86
CA LEU A 30 -8.55 -5.65 22.72
C LEU A 30 -7.74 -6.15 21.53
N ALA A 31 -6.53 -6.67 21.76
CA ALA A 31 -5.71 -7.28 20.72
C ALA A 31 -6.41 -8.50 20.11
N GLY A 32 -6.94 -9.41 20.94
CA GLY A 32 -7.71 -10.56 20.44
C GLY A 32 -8.96 -10.16 19.65
N LEU A 33 -9.69 -9.12 20.09
CA LEU A 33 -10.82 -8.57 19.33
C LEU A 33 -10.36 -7.97 18.00
N TYR A 34 -9.24 -7.28 17.99
CA TYR A 34 -8.63 -6.73 16.78
C TYR A 34 -8.28 -7.84 15.78
N ASP A 35 -7.61 -8.91 16.24
CA ASP A 35 -7.22 -10.05 15.39
C ASP A 35 -8.45 -10.75 14.78
N VAL A 36 -9.55 -10.88 15.52
CA VAL A 36 -10.82 -11.44 15.02
C VAL A 36 -11.49 -10.49 14.02
N LEU A 37 -11.42 -9.19 14.23
CA LEU A 37 -12.07 -8.20 13.34
C LEU A 37 -11.23 -7.90 12.09
N LEU A 38 -9.91 -8.05 12.15
CA LEU A 38 -8.99 -7.71 11.06
C LEU A 38 -9.35 -8.39 9.72
N PRO A 39 -9.67 -9.69 9.64
CA PRO A 39 -10.09 -10.33 8.40
C PRO A 39 -11.36 -9.72 7.80
N PHE A 40 -12.31 -9.26 8.64
CA PHE A 40 -13.54 -8.60 8.17
C PHE A 40 -13.26 -7.21 7.61
N VAL A 41 -12.35 -6.46 8.24
CA VAL A 41 -11.90 -5.15 7.73
C VAL A 41 -11.17 -5.34 6.40
N ILE A 42 -10.23 -6.27 6.33
CA ILE A 42 -9.52 -6.61 5.10
C ILE A 42 -10.52 -7.05 4.02
N GLY A 43 -11.46 -7.94 4.36
CA GLY A 43 -12.51 -8.39 3.45
C GLY A 43 -13.40 -7.26 2.94
N GLY A 44 -13.74 -6.30 3.80
CA GLY A 44 -14.46 -5.07 3.42
C GLY A 44 -13.67 -4.21 2.45
N CYS A 45 -12.37 -4.01 2.70
CA CYS A 45 -11.46 -3.30 1.79
C CYS A 45 -11.33 -4.02 0.44
N MET A 46 -11.14 -5.34 0.45
CA MET A 46 -11.11 -6.16 -0.76
C MET A 46 -12.43 -6.08 -1.53
N ALA A 47 -13.57 -6.18 -0.83
CA ALA A 47 -14.90 -6.00 -1.43
C ALA A 47 -15.02 -4.63 -2.12
N PHE A 48 -14.46 -3.60 -1.52
CA PHE A 48 -14.48 -2.26 -2.09
C PHE A 48 -13.64 -2.18 -3.38
N ILE A 49 -12.42 -2.72 -3.38
CA ILE A 49 -11.53 -2.78 -4.56
C ILE A 49 -12.21 -3.58 -5.69
N VAL A 50 -12.70 -4.78 -5.38
CA VAL A 50 -13.42 -5.64 -6.34
C VAL A 50 -14.67 -4.93 -6.90
N ASN A 51 -15.42 -4.20 -6.04
CA ASN A 51 -16.60 -3.46 -6.47
C ASN A 51 -16.30 -2.33 -7.46
N VAL A 52 -15.12 -1.67 -7.33
CA VAL A 52 -14.68 -0.65 -8.30
C VAL A 52 -14.48 -1.28 -9.68
N LEU A 53 -13.79 -2.43 -9.75
CA LEU A 53 -13.58 -3.16 -11.00
C LEU A 53 -14.91 -3.74 -11.54
N MET A 54 -15.70 -4.36 -10.66
CA MET A 54 -17.00 -4.94 -11.00
C MET A 54 -17.95 -3.91 -11.61
N LYS A 55 -18.04 -2.68 -11.05
CA LYS A 55 -18.87 -1.61 -11.61
C LYS A 55 -18.46 -1.21 -13.03
N LYS A 56 -17.16 -1.17 -13.33
CA LYS A 56 -16.67 -0.93 -14.70
C LYS A 56 -17.06 -2.07 -15.64
N LEU A 57 -16.91 -3.33 -15.20
CA LEU A 57 -17.33 -4.50 -15.96
C LEU A 57 -18.84 -4.53 -16.19
N GLU A 58 -19.65 -4.19 -15.19
CA GLU A 58 -21.11 -4.04 -15.33
C GLU A 58 -21.47 -2.97 -16.40
N GLN A 59 -20.75 -1.84 -16.44
CA GLN A 59 -20.97 -0.81 -17.46
C GLN A 59 -20.64 -1.34 -18.87
N TYR A 60 -19.50 -2.02 -19.05
CA TYR A 60 -19.14 -2.65 -20.34
C TYR A 60 -20.13 -3.74 -20.73
N TRP A 61 -20.57 -4.57 -19.76
CA TRP A 61 -21.56 -5.60 -19.98
C TRP A 61 -22.87 -5.05 -20.54
N ARG A 62 -23.38 -3.95 -19.97
CA ARG A 62 -24.61 -3.27 -20.44
C ARG A 62 -24.48 -2.68 -21.83
N ILE A 63 -23.27 -2.25 -22.21
CA ILE A 63 -23.01 -1.72 -23.57
C ILE A 63 -23.04 -2.87 -24.58
N ILE A 64 -22.48 -4.03 -24.24
CA ILE A 64 -22.36 -5.19 -25.13
C ILE A 64 -23.67 -5.96 -25.22
N PHE A 65 -24.34 -6.19 -24.10
CA PHE A 65 -25.53 -7.01 -24.01
C PHE A 65 -26.76 -6.15 -23.72
N LYS A 66 -27.41 -5.65 -24.77
CA LYS A 66 -28.63 -4.82 -24.68
C LYS A 66 -29.92 -5.58 -24.26
N GLN A 67 -29.90 -6.90 -24.05
CA GLN A 67 -31.12 -7.70 -23.82
C GLN A 67 -31.39 -7.97 -22.34
N SER A 68 -32.66 -7.85 -21.93
CA SER A 68 -33.14 -7.93 -20.55
C SER A 68 -32.98 -9.29 -19.85
N VAL A 69 -32.86 -10.39 -20.59
CA VAL A 69 -32.70 -11.75 -20.02
C VAL A 69 -31.32 -11.95 -19.41
N VAL A 70 -30.30 -11.28 -19.95
CA VAL A 70 -28.89 -11.38 -19.52
C VAL A 70 -28.64 -10.56 -18.25
N SER A 71 -29.54 -9.65 -17.86
CA SER A 71 -29.40 -8.80 -16.69
C SER A 71 -29.41 -9.55 -15.36
N ARG A 72 -30.04 -10.74 -15.31
CA ARG A 72 -30.11 -11.55 -14.08
C ARG A 72 -28.74 -12.15 -13.71
N PHE A 73 -27.91 -12.46 -14.71
CA PHE A 73 -26.58 -13.02 -14.54
C PHE A 73 -25.46 -11.96 -14.56
N GLU A 74 -25.77 -10.69 -14.83
CA GLU A 74 -24.83 -9.57 -14.91
C GLU A 74 -23.93 -9.52 -13.67
N ARG A 75 -24.52 -9.52 -12.47
CA ARG A 75 -23.78 -9.38 -11.21
C ARG A 75 -22.88 -10.56 -10.88
N PRO A 76 -23.37 -11.82 -10.85
CA PRO A 76 -22.51 -12.95 -10.52
C PRO A 76 -21.40 -13.16 -11.55
N VAL A 77 -21.67 -12.93 -12.83
CA VAL A 77 -20.63 -13.05 -13.87
C VAL A 77 -19.59 -11.93 -13.76
N CYS A 78 -20.00 -10.67 -13.58
CA CYS A 78 -19.08 -9.56 -13.39
C CYS A 78 -18.28 -9.72 -12.09
N LEU A 79 -18.85 -10.29 -11.04
CA LEU A 79 -18.15 -10.61 -9.79
C LEU A 79 -17.07 -11.68 -10.04
N LEU A 80 -17.44 -12.80 -10.63
CA LEU A 80 -16.49 -13.88 -10.94
C LEU A 80 -15.37 -13.41 -11.88
N LEU A 81 -15.71 -12.62 -12.88
CA LEU A 81 -14.73 -12.07 -13.82
C LEU A 81 -13.78 -11.08 -13.12
N SER A 82 -14.29 -10.19 -12.26
CA SER A 82 -13.43 -9.28 -11.50
C SER A 82 -12.52 -10.02 -10.52
N LEU A 83 -13.01 -11.07 -9.88
CA LEU A 83 -12.21 -11.94 -9.02
C LEU A 83 -11.13 -12.68 -9.82
N ALA A 84 -11.50 -13.24 -10.96
CA ALA A 84 -10.56 -13.94 -11.86
C ALA A 84 -9.45 -13.00 -12.35
N ILE A 85 -9.79 -11.76 -12.71
CA ILE A 85 -8.81 -10.74 -13.11
C ILE A 85 -7.85 -10.41 -11.97
N ILE A 86 -8.36 -10.19 -10.75
CA ILE A 86 -7.53 -9.84 -9.58
C ILE A 86 -6.62 -11.03 -9.21
N ILE A 87 -7.18 -12.24 -9.12
CA ILE A 87 -6.41 -13.44 -8.79
C ILE A 87 -5.36 -13.72 -9.88
N GLY A 88 -5.76 -13.62 -11.16
CA GLY A 88 -4.85 -13.80 -12.29
C GLY A 88 -3.71 -12.79 -12.28
N PHE A 89 -4.01 -11.52 -11.98
CA PHE A 89 -2.99 -10.48 -11.85
C PHE A 89 -2.04 -10.75 -10.67
N LEU A 90 -2.57 -11.12 -9.49
CA LEU A 90 -1.74 -11.46 -8.33
C LEU A 90 -0.88 -12.69 -8.58
N ALA A 91 -1.44 -13.73 -9.21
CA ALA A 91 -0.69 -14.92 -9.60
C ALA A 91 0.44 -14.58 -10.60
N PHE A 92 0.12 -13.79 -11.63
CA PHE A 92 1.12 -13.31 -12.59
C PHE A 92 2.22 -12.50 -11.90
N PHE A 93 1.85 -11.60 -10.98
CA PHE A 93 2.78 -10.80 -10.19
C PHE A 93 3.75 -11.69 -9.40
N VAL A 94 3.21 -12.63 -8.62
CA VAL A 94 4.03 -13.53 -7.78
C VAL A 94 4.93 -14.42 -8.64
N LEU A 95 4.37 -15.06 -9.66
CA LEU A 95 5.11 -15.98 -10.54
C LEU A 95 6.21 -15.28 -11.36
N THR A 96 6.07 -13.99 -11.61
CA THR A 96 7.08 -13.21 -12.36
C THR A 96 8.14 -12.63 -11.43
N ILE A 97 7.75 -12.03 -10.32
CA ILE A 97 8.67 -11.27 -9.47
C ILE A 97 9.48 -12.17 -8.54
N VAL A 98 8.84 -13.16 -7.93
CA VAL A 98 9.51 -13.99 -6.92
C VAL A 98 10.70 -14.78 -7.50
N PRO A 99 10.59 -15.47 -8.63
CA PRO A 99 11.74 -16.15 -9.23
C PRO A 99 12.86 -15.19 -9.60
N GLU A 100 12.50 -14.01 -10.12
CA GLU A 100 13.47 -13.01 -10.57
C GLU A 100 14.23 -12.38 -9.40
N LEU A 101 13.55 -12.05 -8.31
CA LEU A 101 14.20 -11.58 -7.09
C LEU A 101 15.15 -12.66 -6.52
N HIS A 102 14.72 -13.92 -6.52
CA HIS A 102 15.55 -15.02 -6.04
C HIS A 102 16.78 -15.24 -6.93
N ALA A 103 16.63 -15.18 -8.26
CA ALA A 103 17.74 -15.26 -9.21
C ALA A 103 18.72 -14.09 -9.02
N SER A 104 18.20 -12.88 -8.86
CA SER A 104 18.98 -11.65 -8.65
C SER A 104 19.74 -11.69 -7.31
N MET A 105 19.13 -12.19 -6.25
CA MET A 105 19.82 -12.39 -4.96
C MET A 105 20.95 -13.41 -5.06
N LYS A 106 20.73 -14.53 -5.76
CA LYS A 106 21.80 -15.51 -6.01
C LYS A 106 22.94 -14.90 -6.82
N MET A 107 22.63 -14.10 -7.83
CA MET A 107 23.61 -13.41 -8.66
C MET A 107 24.41 -12.39 -7.84
N LEU A 108 23.73 -11.61 -6.98
CA LEU A 108 24.38 -10.66 -6.06
C LEU A 108 25.41 -11.38 -5.16
N VAL A 109 24.99 -12.46 -4.48
CA VAL A 109 25.87 -13.21 -3.59
C VAL A 109 27.10 -13.73 -4.34
N LYS A 110 26.99 -14.05 -5.64
CA LYS A 110 28.11 -14.48 -6.47
C LYS A 110 28.99 -13.32 -6.97
N MET A 111 28.37 -12.18 -7.33
CA MET A 111 29.07 -11.05 -7.94
C MET A 111 29.67 -10.08 -6.91
N LEU A 112 29.13 -10.04 -5.70
CA LEU A 112 29.59 -9.09 -4.69
C LEU A 112 31.04 -9.28 -4.27
N PRO A 113 31.57 -10.53 -4.05
CA PRO A 113 32.98 -10.71 -3.74
C PRO A 113 33.95 -10.19 -4.82
N PRO A 114 33.79 -10.52 -6.12
CA PRO A 114 34.66 -9.97 -7.15
C PRO A 114 34.47 -8.46 -7.38
N ALA A 115 33.25 -7.93 -7.16
CA ALA A 115 33.01 -6.49 -7.27
C ALA A 115 33.73 -5.71 -6.15
N LEU A 116 33.67 -6.21 -4.91
CA LEU A 116 34.40 -5.63 -3.78
C LEU A 116 35.92 -5.70 -3.98
N ALA A 117 36.41 -6.79 -4.57
CA ALA A 117 37.84 -6.88 -4.92
C ALA A 117 38.25 -5.82 -5.95
N LYS A 118 37.47 -5.63 -7.00
CA LYS A 118 37.70 -4.58 -8.00
C LYS A 118 37.62 -3.18 -7.40
N LEU A 119 36.66 -2.92 -6.52
CA LEU A 119 36.53 -1.65 -5.82
C LEU A 119 37.76 -1.36 -4.97
N ASN A 120 38.26 -2.36 -4.24
CA ASN A 120 39.48 -2.22 -3.44
C ASN A 120 40.69 -1.84 -4.32
N ILE A 121 40.85 -2.53 -5.45
CA ILE A 121 41.93 -2.23 -6.42
C ILE A 121 41.76 -0.81 -6.96
N TYR A 122 40.55 -0.41 -7.34
CA TYR A 122 40.28 0.93 -7.85
C TYR A 122 40.55 2.03 -6.82
N LEU A 123 40.13 1.80 -5.55
CA LEU A 123 40.45 2.75 -4.47
C LEU A 123 41.95 2.90 -4.22
N GLN A 124 42.70 1.79 -4.30
CA GLN A 124 44.15 1.83 -4.18
C GLN A 124 44.80 2.62 -5.31
N GLN A 125 44.36 2.41 -6.55
CA GLN A 125 44.87 3.15 -7.71
C GLN A 125 44.57 4.65 -7.60
N LYS A 126 43.33 5.01 -7.24
CA LYS A 126 42.91 6.41 -7.08
C LYS A 126 43.64 7.11 -5.91
N ALA A 127 43.87 6.41 -4.83
CA ALA A 127 44.60 6.94 -3.70
C ALA A 127 46.06 7.24 -4.06
N GLN A 128 46.67 6.43 -4.95
CA GLN A 128 48.01 6.72 -5.50
C GLN A 128 48.02 7.92 -6.46
N GLU A 129 47.01 8.08 -7.32
CA GLU A 129 46.89 9.21 -8.25
C GLU A 129 46.69 10.55 -7.53
N LEU A 130 46.03 10.58 -6.39
CA LEU A 130 45.71 11.82 -5.65
C LEU A 130 46.82 12.33 -4.74
N SER A 131 48.03 11.75 -4.80
CA SER A 131 49.24 12.19 -4.05
C SER A 131 49.02 12.30 -2.53
N PHE A 132 48.22 11.38 -1.94
CA PHE A 132 48.11 11.29 -0.48
C PHE A 132 49.48 11.01 0.15
N SER A 133 49.71 11.53 1.36
CA SER A 133 50.93 11.17 2.10
C SER A 133 50.93 9.65 2.41
N ALA A 134 52.11 9.07 2.56
CA ALA A 134 52.25 7.63 2.79
C ALA A 134 51.44 7.13 4.01
N ASP A 135 51.32 7.97 5.04
CA ASP A 135 50.57 7.68 6.25
C ASP A 135 49.07 7.73 6.04
N GLU A 136 48.57 8.71 5.29
CA GLU A 136 47.14 8.81 4.93
C GLU A 136 46.70 7.66 4.01
N LEU A 137 47.55 7.30 3.05
CA LEU A 137 47.33 6.13 2.18
C LEU A 137 47.23 4.84 2.96
N ALA A 138 48.08 4.64 3.98
CA ALA A 138 48.06 3.45 4.84
C ALA A 138 46.76 3.36 5.65
N VAL A 139 46.22 4.47 6.17
CA VAL A 139 44.97 4.53 6.89
C VAL A 139 43.78 4.22 5.97
N VAL A 140 43.72 4.82 4.79
CA VAL A 140 42.65 4.58 3.80
C VAL A 140 42.64 3.11 3.34
N GLN A 141 43.84 2.54 3.09
CA GLN A 141 43.99 1.13 2.71
C GLN A 141 43.59 0.19 3.83
N ALA A 142 43.97 0.49 5.08
CA ALA A 142 43.58 -0.33 6.24
C ALA A 142 42.07 -0.32 6.43
N GLN A 143 41.40 0.84 6.37
CA GLN A 143 39.95 0.97 6.48
C GLN A 143 39.22 0.29 5.31
N ALA A 144 39.68 0.48 4.07
CA ALA A 144 39.10 -0.20 2.91
C ALA A 144 39.21 -1.72 3.02
N LYS A 145 40.35 -2.23 3.50
CA LYS A 145 40.59 -3.66 3.72
C LYS A 145 39.72 -4.20 4.86
N GLU A 146 39.55 -3.45 5.91
CA GLU A 146 38.69 -3.84 7.05
C GLU A 146 37.21 -3.90 6.62
N ILE A 147 36.70 -2.89 5.90
CA ILE A 147 35.35 -2.86 5.33
C ILE A 147 35.16 -4.05 4.38
N TYR A 148 36.12 -4.29 3.49
CA TYR A 148 36.09 -5.43 2.58
C TYR A 148 36.04 -6.78 3.31
N GLN A 149 36.90 -6.98 4.31
CA GLN A 149 36.91 -8.24 5.08
C GLN A 149 35.64 -8.39 5.91
N THR A 150 35.15 -7.33 6.52
CA THR A 150 33.90 -7.34 7.29
C THR A 150 32.71 -7.70 6.39
N MET A 151 32.61 -7.10 5.20
CA MET A 151 31.57 -7.43 4.23
C MET A 151 31.68 -8.86 3.71
N LEU A 152 32.89 -9.33 3.40
CA LEU A 152 33.11 -10.71 2.97
C LEU A 152 32.74 -11.72 4.05
N ASN A 153 33.17 -11.48 5.29
CA ASN A 153 32.85 -12.33 6.44
C ASN A 153 31.33 -12.36 6.69
N TYR A 154 30.69 -11.19 6.62
CA TYR A 154 29.23 -11.10 6.75
C TYR A 154 28.51 -11.90 5.66
N LEU A 155 28.93 -11.76 4.40
CA LEU A 155 28.35 -12.49 3.27
C LEU A 155 28.60 -14.00 3.35
N GLN A 156 29.83 -14.42 3.70
CA GLN A 156 30.16 -15.83 3.81
C GLN A 156 29.42 -16.51 4.96
N ASN A 157 29.40 -15.86 6.13
CA ASN A 157 28.74 -16.38 7.32
C ASN A 157 27.21 -16.37 7.21
N ASN A 158 26.65 -15.37 6.49
CA ASN A 158 25.21 -15.20 6.34
C ASN A 158 24.66 -15.60 4.95
N LYS A 159 25.50 -16.20 4.09
CA LYS A 159 25.12 -16.61 2.73
C LYS A 159 23.88 -17.50 2.73
N ARG A 160 23.83 -18.49 3.63
CA ARG A 160 22.70 -19.37 3.80
C ARG A 160 21.48 -18.62 4.35
N LEU A 161 21.69 -17.78 5.35
CA LEU A 161 20.66 -16.95 5.96
C LEU A 161 20.03 -15.97 4.94
N LEU A 162 20.83 -15.31 4.11
CA LEU A 162 20.35 -14.40 3.05
C LEU A 162 19.49 -15.13 2.02
N LEU A 163 19.88 -16.33 1.61
CA LEU A 163 19.09 -17.16 0.69
C LEU A 163 17.83 -17.72 1.37
N GLU A 164 17.92 -18.16 2.63
CA GLU A 164 16.79 -18.64 3.41
C GLU A 164 15.81 -17.50 3.72
N GLN A 165 16.28 -16.31 4.06
CA GLN A 165 15.40 -15.13 4.27
C GLN A 165 14.67 -14.73 2.99
N THR A 166 15.28 -14.85 1.82
CA THR A 166 14.60 -14.63 0.55
C THR A 166 13.52 -15.69 0.31
N PHE A 167 13.80 -16.94 0.67
CA PHE A 167 12.80 -18.02 0.61
C PHE A 167 11.68 -17.82 1.64
N LEU A 168 12.02 -17.41 2.87
CA LEU A 168 11.04 -17.08 3.91
C LEU A 168 10.19 -15.87 3.54
N ALA A 169 10.77 -14.84 2.94
CA ALA A 169 10.00 -13.70 2.40
C ALA A 169 9.02 -14.15 1.32
N THR A 170 9.41 -15.11 0.48
CA THR A 170 8.51 -15.73 -0.50
C THR A 170 7.40 -16.53 0.17
N ALA A 171 7.72 -17.31 1.20
CA ALA A 171 6.74 -18.06 1.98
C ALA A 171 5.78 -17.11 2.72
N SER A 172 6.28 -16.00 3.26
CA SER A 172 5.46 -14.96 3.89
C SER A 172 4.47 -14.33 2.92
N VAL A 173 4.84 -14.13 1.64
CA VAL A 173 3.89 -13.67 0.61
C VAL A 173 2.79 -14.71 0.39
N LEU A 174 3.12 -15.99 0.36
CA LEU A 174 2.13 -17.07 0.25
C LEU A 174 1.23 -17.16 1.50
N GLU A 175 1.76 -16.95 2.70
CA GLU A 175 0.98 -16.87 3.95
C GLU A 175 0.01 -15.68 3.93
N VAL A 176 0.47 -14.51 3.48
CA VAL A 176 -0.39 -13.34 3.30
C VAL A 176 -1.50 -13.64 2.29
N LEU A 177 -1.18 -14.28 1.17
CA LEU A 177 -2.17 -14.70 0.17
C LEU A 177 -3.18 -15.71 0.77
N ALA A 178 -2.71 -16.68 1.57
CA ALA A 178 -3.57 -17.65 2.26
C ALA A 178 -4.49 -16.94 3.29
N SER A 179 -3.95 -16.01 4.07
CA SER A 179 -4.72 -15.20 5.01
C SER A 179 -5.76 -14.30 4.33
N CYS A 180 -5.48 -13.87 3.10
CA CYS A 180 -6.44 -13.16 2.27
C CYS A 180 -7.64 -14.03 1.83
N VAL A 181 -7.57 -15.37 1.92
CA VAL A 181 -8.70 -16.24 1.52
C VAL A 181 -9.94 -15.95 2.36
N ILE A 182 -9.81 -15.79 3.68
CA ILE A 182 -10.92 -15.44 4.55
C ILE A 182 -11.46 -14.05 4.18
N GLY A 183 -10.59 -13.09 3.99
CA GLY A 183 -10.96 -11.75 3.52
C GLY A 183 -11.67 -11.78 2.16
N PHE A 184 -11.25 -12.67 1.27
CA PHE A 184 -11.90 -12.89 -0.03
C PHE A 184 -13.31 -13.45 0.11
N VAL A 185 -13.51 -14.43 0.99
CA VAL A 185 -14.86 -14.99 1.27
C VAL A 185 -15.75 -13.89 1.83
N VAL A 186 -15.27 -13.11 2.80
CA VAL A 186 -16.00 -11.95 3.36
C VAL A 186 -16.32 -10.94 2.26
N ALA A 187 -15.36 -10.63 1.37
CA ALA A 187 -15.57 -9.71 0.25
C ALA A 187 -16.69 -10.18 -0.69
N ILE A 188 -16.71 -11.48 -1.02
CA ILE A 188 -17.74 -12.06 -1.88
C ILE A 188 -19.13 -11.90 -1.23
N TYR A 189 -19.27 -12.27 0.05
CA TYR A 189 -20.53 -12.13 0.77
C TYR A 189 -20.98 -10.67 0.87
N CYS A 190 -20.06 -9.75 1.18
CA CYS A 190 -20.34 -8.32 1.22
C CYS A 190 -20.83 -7.79 -0.14
N LEU A 191 -20.24 -8.24 -1.25
CA LEU A 191 -20.64 -7.82 -2.59
C LEU A 191 -21.98 -8.40 -3.05
N LEU A 192 -22.22 -9.65 -2.76
CA LEU A 192 -23.49 -10.31 -3.08
C LEU A 192 -24.66 -9.69 -2.31
N GLU A 193 -24.46 -9.40 -1.02
CA GLU A 193 -25.50 -8.86 -0.14
C GLU A 193 -25.45 -7.34 0.07
N LYS A 194 -24.64 -6.61 -0.69
CA LYS A 194 -24.38 -5.15 -0.48
C LYS A 194 -25.67 -4.32 -0.30
N HIS A 195 -26.72 -4.60 -1.08
CA HIS A 195 -27.98 -3.85 -0.99
C HIS A 195 -28.80 -4.20 0.25
N ARG A 196 -28.79 -5.47 0.66
CA ARG A 196 -29.43 -5.94 1.87
C ARG A 196 -28.75 -5.39 3.11
N LEU A 197 -27.40 -5.47 3.13
CA LEU A 197 -26.56 -4.89 4.19
C LEU A 197 -26.80 -3.40 4.33
N ALA A 198 -26.71 -2.63 3.22
CA ALA A 198 -26.93 -1.19 3.23
C ALA A 198 -28.33 -0.81 3.72
N ARG A 199 -29.37 -1.56 3.32
CA ARG A 199 -30.75 -1.35 3.80
C ARG A 199 -30.88 -1.63 5.29
N ASN A 200 -30.37 -2.76 5.75
CA ASN A 200 -30.42 -3.15 7.16
C ASN A 200 -29.68 -2.13 8.04
N PHE A 201 -28.50 -1.67 7.57
CA PHE A 201 -27.73 -0.64 8.27
C PHE A 201 -28.49 0.68 8.37
N LYS A 202 -29.17 1.11 7.29
CA LYS A 202 -30.05 2.28 7.32
C LYS A 202 -31.19 2.09 8.30
N CYS A 203 -31.85 0.94 8.32
CA CYS A 203 -32.95 0.65 9.25
C CYS A 203 -32.47 0.73 10.72
N VAL A 204 -31.30 0.17 11.03
CA VAL A 204 -30.71 0.27 12.36
C VAL A 204 -30.44 1.71 12.76
N ILE A 205 -29.83 2.52 11.87
CA ILE A 205 -29.56 3.94 12.15
C ILE A 205 -30.88 4.69 12.46
N PHE A 206 -31.90 4.51 11.64
CA PHE A 206 -33.20 5.19 11.85
C PHE A 206 -33.95 4.67 13.07
N ALA A 207 -33.74 3.40 13.49
CA ALA A 207 -34.36 2.84 14.67
C ALA A 207 -33.78 3.39 16.00
N PHE A 208 -32.45 3.64 16.03
CA PHE A 208 -31.77 4.04 17.26
C PHE A 208 -31.41 5.54 17.33
N CYS A 209 -31.46 6.27 16.21
CA CYS A 209 -31.08 7.68 16.15
C CYS A 209 -32.29 8.57 15.82
N SER A 210 -32.25 9.86 16.30
CA SER A 210 -33.20 10.86 15.83
C SER A 210 -33.00 11.12 14.32
N LYS A 211 -34.04 11.63 13.64
CA LYS A 211 -33.98 11.90 12.18
C LYS A 211 -32.78 12.77 11.80
N GLU A 212 -32.47 13.80 12.59
CA GLU A 212 -31.33 14.71 12.35
C GLU A 212 -29.98 14.00 12.45
N ARG A 213 -29.81 13.18 13.52
CA ARG A 213 -28.58 12.39 13.71
C ARG A 213 -28.44 11.29 12.66
N ALA A 214 -29.55 10.66 12.27
CA ALA A 214 -29.57 9.67 11.21
C ALA A 214 -29.14 10.27 9.86
N ALA A 215 -29.67 11.47 9.54
CA ALA A 215 -29.28 12.20 8.33
C ALA A 215 -27.77 12.57 8.33
N TYR A 216 -27.24 13.04 9.46
CA TYR A 216 -25.82 13.33 9.61
C TYR A 216 -24.95 12.08 9.44
N ILE A 217 -25.31 10.97 10.09
CA ILE A 217 -24.56 9.69 9.95
C ILE A 217 -24.57 9.23 8.49
N LEU A 218 -25.72 9.32 7.80
CA LEU A 218 -25.80 8.96 6.38
C LEU A 218 -24.96 9.88 5.49
N HIS A 219 -24.92 11.18 5.79
CA HIS A 219 -24.05 12.13 5.10
C HIS A 219 -22.57 11.75 5.27
N VAL A 220 -22.12 11.46 6.49
CA VAL A 220 -20.76 10.99 6.78
C VAL A 220 -20.41 9.72 5.99
N LEU A 221 -21.32 8.74 5.96
CA LEU A 221 -21.12 7.50 5.22
C LEU A 221 -21.06 7.72 3.68
N GLN A 222 -21.88 8.64 3.15
CA GLN A 222 -21.85 9.00 1.73
C GLN A 222 -20.54 9.71 1.35
N THR A 223 -20.10 10.67 2.17
CA THR A 223 -18.81 11.35 2.01
C THR A 223 -17.65 10.35 2.05
N ALA A 224 -17.67 9.42 3.02
CA ALA A 224 -16.68 8.36 3.10
C ALA A 224 -16.68 7.46 1.85
N GLU A 225 -17.86 7.02 1.39
CA GLU A 225 -17.98 6.22 0.16
C GLU A 225 -17.38 6.95 -1.06
N GLN A 226 -17.67 8.24 -1.21
CA GLN A 226 -17.17 9.03 -2.34
C GLN A 226 -15.64 9.17 -2.31
N ILE A 227 -15.07 9.50 -1.14
CA ILE A 227 -13.63 9.66 -0.96
C ILE A 227 -12.90 8.32 -1.17
N PHE A 228 -13.36 7.24 -0.53
CA PHE A 228 -12.77 5.92 -0.72
C PHE A 228 -12.84 5.46 -2.17
N ARG A 229 -13.98 5.66 -2.85
CA ARG A 229 -14.15 5.30 -4.25
C ARG A 229 -13.20 6.09 -5.15
N GLY A 230 -13.11 7.40 -4.93
CA GLY A 230 -12.21 8.29 -5.68
C GLY A 230 -10.74 7.91 -5.47
N PHE A 231 -10.34 7.67 -4.21
CA PHE A 231 -8.98 7.28 -3.87
C PHE A 231 -8.59 5.92 -4.46
N VAL A 232 -9.35 4.87 -4.14
CA VAL A 232 -9.02 3.51 -4.62
C VAL A 232 -9.09 3.42 -6.14
N GLY A 233 -10.14 4.01 -6.74
CA GLY A 233 -10.26 4.02 -8.20
C GLY A 233 -9.15 4.82 -8.87
N GLY A 234 -8.79 5.96 -8.31
CA GLY A 234 -7.70 6.80 -8.79
C GLY A 234 -6.35 6.10 -8.64
N GLN A 235 -6.09 5.49 -7.49
CA GLN A 235 -4.83 4.78 -7.22
C GLN A 235 -4.63 3.59 -8.16
N LEU A 236 -5.68 2.83 -8.46
CA LEU A 236 -5.62 1.74 -9.44
C LEU A 236 -5.28 2.25 -10.85
N VAL A 237 -5.84 3.39 -11.25
CA VAL A 237 -5.53 4.00 -12.55
C VAL A 237 -4.09 4.50 -12.60
N VAL A 238 -3.62 5.18 -11.55
CA VAL A 238 -2.22 5.65 -11.45
C VAL A 238 -1.27 4.46 -11.49
N ALA A 239 -1.53 3.41 -10.72
CA ALA A 239 -0.73 2.19 -10.69
C ALA A 239 -0.58 1.55 -12.07
N LEU A 240 -1.68 1.44 -12.81
CA LEU A 240 -1.67 0.90 -14.17
C LEU A 240 -0.86 1.79 -15.12
N LEU A 241 -1.08 3.11 -15.08
CA LEU A 241 -0.36 4.06 -15.93
C LEU A 241 1.13 4.05 -15.65
N LEU A 242 1.52 4.02 -14.37
CA LEU A 242 2.93 3.91 -13.98
C LEU A 242 3.55 2.62 -14.48
N GLY A 243 2.88 1.47 -14.27
CA GLY A 243 3.36 0.20 -14.80
C GLY A 243 3.65 0.25 -16.30
N VAL A 244 2.71 0.80 -17.09
CA VAL A 244 2.89 0.96 -18.53
C VAL A 244 4.00 1.94 -18.87
N MET A 245 4.08 3.10 -18.18
CA MET A 245 5.11 4.11 -18.44
C MET A 245 6.52 3.57 -18.12
N TYR A 246 6.70 2.89 -17.00
CA TYR A 246 7.97 2.26 -16.66
C TYR A 246 8.33 1.13 -17.63
N PHE A 247 7.36 0.29 -17.99
CA PHE A 247 7.59 -0.79 -18.97
C PHE A 247 8.05 -0.24 -20.32
N VAL A 248 7.36 0.76 -20.84
CA VAL A 248 7.70 1.39 -22.12
C VAL A 248 9.04 2.11 -22.02
N GLY A 249 9.24 2.95 -21.01
CA GLY A 249 10.47 3.71 -20.83
C GLY A 249 11.70 2.81 -20.68
N MET A 250 11.61 1.78 -19.86
CA MET A 250 12.71 0.84 -19.64
C MET A 250 13.01 -0.01 -20.88
N THR A 251 11.95 -0.47 -21.59
CA THR A 251 12.10 -1.26 -22.81
C THR A 251 12.74 -0.45 -23.93
N LEU A 252 12.30 0.80 -24.13
CA LEU A 252 12.87 1.69 -25.14
C LEU A 252 14.34 2.03 -24.85
N CYS A 253 14.72 2.18 -23.58
CA CYS A 253 16.10 2.42 -23.18
C CYS A 253 16.95 1.14 -23.07
N GLY A 254 16.39 -0.05 -23.35
CA GLY A 254 17.10 -1.32 -23.33
C GLY A 254 17.59 -1.73 -21.93
N PHE A 255 16.82 -1.42 -20.88
CA PHE A 255 17.14 -1.85 -19.52
C PHE A 255 16.78 -3.32 -19.29
N PRO A 256 17.61 -4.08 -18.56
CA PRO A 256 17.23 -5.41 -18.09
C PRO A 256 16.09 -5.30 -17.08
N TYR A 257 15.35 -6.40 -16.90
CA TYR A 257 14.26 -6.51 -15.91
C TYR A 257 13.11 -5.49 -16.10
N ALA A 258 12.92 -4.96 -17.32
CA ALA A 258 11.87 -3.97 -17.58
C ALA A 258 10.48 -4.44 -17.11
N THR A 259 10.09 -5.69 -17.40
CA THR A 259 8.81 -6.27 -16.96
C THR A 259 8.70 -6.37 -15.43
N VAL A 260 9.76 -6.84 -14.77
CA VAL A 260 9.77 -7.04 -13.32
C VAL A 260 9.67 -5.71 -12.59
N ILE A 261 10.51 -4.75 -12.97
CA ILE A 261 10.56 -3.43 -12.32
C ILE A 261 9.27 -2.65 -12.57
N SER A 262 8.74 -2.67 -13.79
CA SER A 262 7.48 -1.99 -14.10
C SER A 262 6.29 -2.58 -13.34
N LEU A 263 6.26 -3.90 -13.19
CA LEU A 263 5.24 -4.59 -12.42
C LEU A 263 5.37 -4.32 -10.91
N LEU A 264 6.61 -4.28 -10.39
CA LEU A 264 6.89 -3.85 -9.01
C LEU A 264 6.41 -2.42 -8.75
N VAL A 265 6.76 -1.48 -9.63
CA VAL A 265 6.29 -0.09 -9.55
C VAL A 265 4.77 -0.03 -9.55
N ALA A 266 4.10 -0.74 -10.46
CA ALA A 266 2.65 -0.76 -10.56
C ALA A 266 1.99 -1.23 -9.25
N VAL A 267 2.47 -2.34 -8.68
CA VAL A 267 1.86 -2.89 -7.45
C VAL A 267 2.22 -2.09 -6.22
N LEU A 268 3.48 -1.73 -6.07
CA LEU A 268 3.93 -0.99 -4.88
C LEU A 268 3.38 0.44 -4.86
N SER A 269 3.16 1.07 -6.02
CA SER A 269 2.54 2.41 -6.10
C SER A 269 1.12 2.47 -5.51
N LEU A 270 0.46 1.33 -5.26
CA LEU A 270 -0.78 1.30 -4.49
C LEU A 270 -0.61 1.83 -3.06
N ILE A 271 0.61 1.84 -2.54
CA ILE A 271 0.97 2.43 -1.26
C ILE A 271 1.59 3.81 -1.54
N PRO A 272 0.89 4.92 -1.29
CA PRO A 272 1.41 6.24 -1.58
C PRO A 272 2.76 6.51 -0.89
N ILE A 273 3.68 7.18 -1.56
CA ILE A 273 5.01 7.58 -1.09
C ILE A 273 5.94 6.38 -0.86
N LEU A 274 5.57 5.44 0.02
CA LEU A 274 6.44 4.31 0.37
C LEU A 274 6.60 3.33 -0.80
N GLY A 275 5.56 3.11 -1.58
CA GLY A 275 5.60 2.18 -2.70
C GLY A 275 6.60 2.59 -3.77
N THR A 276 6.64 3.86 -4.09
CA THR A 276 7.59 4.41 -5.05
C THR A 276 9.04 4.35 -4.54
N LEU A 277 9.25 4.65 -3.25
CA LEU A 277 10.58 4.55 -2.64
C LEU A 277 11.10 3.11 -2.64
N ILE A 278 10.28 2.14 -2.23
CA ILE A 278 10.64 0.72 -2.18
C ILE A 278 10.92 0.21 -3.59
N SER A 279 10.09 0.56 -4.57
CA SER A 279 10.29 0.14 -5.96
C SER A 279 11.56 0.75 -6.57
N ALA A 280 11.92 2.00 -6.21
CA ALA A 280 13.19 2.62 -6.59
C ALA A 280 14.38 1.83 -6.06
N LEU A 281 14.37 1.50 -4.77
CA LEU A 281 15.45 0.74 -4.13
C LEU A 281 15.63 -0.65 -4.76
N ILE A 282 14.52 -1.38 -4.95
CA ILE A 282 14.56 -2.70 -5.58
C ILE A 282 15.00 -2.58 -7.05
N GLY A 283 14.48 -1.60 -7.79
CA GLY A 283 14.86 -1.35 -9.17
C GLY A 283 16.34 -1.01 -9.32
N CYS A 284 16.86 -0.08 -8.50
CA CYS A 284 18.29 0.23 -8.46
C CYS A 284 19.15 -0.99 -8.15
N PHE A 285 18.71 -1.81 -7.19
CA PHE A 285 19.39 -3.05 -6.84
C PHE A 285 19.45 -4.03 -8.03
N LEU A 286 18.33 -4.28 -8.70
CA LEU A 286 18.26 -5.18 -9.85
C LEU A 286 19.12 -4.70 -11.01
N ILE A 287 19.09 -3.40 -11.32
CA ILE A 287 19.93 -2.82 -12.37
C ILE A 287 21.41 -2.86 -11.99
N LEU A 288 21.76 -2.54 -10.74
CA LEU A 288 23.16 -2.59 -10.29
C LEU A 288 23.74 -3.99 -10.41
N VAL A 289 22.95 -5.04 -10.16
CA VAL A 289 23.39 -6.42 -10.29
C VAL A 289 23.53 -6.85 -11.74
N ALA A 290 22.60 -6.45 -12.62
CA ALA A 290 22.55 -6.94 -13.99
C ALA A 290 23.38 -6.09 -14.98
N ALA A 291 23.38 -4.77 -14.81
CA ALA A 291 24.00 -3.82 -15.72
C ALA A 291 24.48 -2.57 -14.94
N PRO A 292 25.54 -2.68 -14.14
CA PRO A 292 26.01 -1.61 -13.26
C PRO A 292 26.35 -0.33 -14.03
N GLU A 293 26.78 -0.43 -15.29
CA GLU A 293 27.08 0.71 -16.17
C GLU A 293 25.81 1.54 -16.52
N LYS A 294 24.63 0.94 -16.41
CA LYS A 294 23.35 1.60 -16.72
C LYS A 294 22.66 2.22 -15.50
N ILE A 295 23.24 2.10 -14.29
CA ILE A 295 22.58 2.54 -13.06
C ILE A 295 22.22 4.03 -13.07
N TRP A 296 23.11 4.89 -13.55
CA TRP A 296 22.85 6.33 -13.62
C TRP A 296 21.74 6.70 -14.60
N TYR A 297 21.68 6.02 -15.75
CA TYR A 297 20.60 6.20 -16.72
C TYR A 297 19.25 5.74 -16.15
N PHE A 298 19.25 4.65 -15.37
CA PHE A 298 18.05 4.18 -14.69
C PHE A 298 17.56 5.17 -13.63
N ILE A 299 18.45 5.72 -12.81
CA ILE A 299 18.12 6.73 -11.79
C ILE A 299 17.49 7.95 -12.46
N ILE A 300 18.07 8.43 -13.57
CA ILE A 300 17.53 9.58 -14.31
C ILE A 300 16.14 9.26 -14.86
N LEU A 301 15.96 8.11 -15.51
CA LEU A 301 14.66 7.67 -16.01
C LEU A 301 13.64 7.58 -14.87
N TYR A 302 14.04 6.99 -13.75
CA TYR A 302 13.18 6.84 -12.58
C TYR A 302 12.70 8.19 -12.06
N ILE A 303 13.61 9.14 -11.87
CA ILE A 303 13.30 10.51 -11.41
C ILE A 303 12.36 11.21 -12.39
N VAL A 304 12.61 11.13 -13.70
CA VAL A 304 11.76 11.75 -14.71
C VAL A 304 10.35 11.20 -14.67
N LEU A 305 10.19 9.88 -14.65
CA LEU A 305 8.87 9.23 -14.59
C LEU A 305 8.15 9.54 -13.27
N GLN A 306 8.90 9.61 -12.17
CA GLN A 306 8.37 9.98 -10.86
C GLN A 306 7.87 11.43 -10.81
N ARG A 307 8.58 12.35 -11.49
CA ARG A 307 8.12 13.74 -11.64
C ARG A 307 6.86 13.83 -12.47
N ILE A 308 6.75 13.08 -13.54
CA ILE A 308 5.51 13.01 -14.34
C ILE A 308 4.35 12.48 -13.49
N GLU A 309 4.58 11.49 -12.64
CA GLU A 309 3.58 11.03 -11.68
C GLU A 309 3.14 12.13 -10.73
N ALA A 310 4.10 12.72 -10.00
CA ALA A 310 3.84 13.68 -8.93
C ALA A 310 3.17 14.97 -9.44
N ASP A 311 3.63 15.50 -10.56
CA ASP A 311 3.21 16.81 -11.05
C ASP A 311 2.00 16.73 -12.00
N LEU A 312 1.81 15.60 -12.71
CA LEU A 312 0.76 15.47 -13.73
C LEU A 312 -0.31 14.44 -13.40
N LEU A 313 0.08 13.20 -13.05
CA LEU A 313 -0.86 12.09 -12.90
C LEU A 313 -1.60 12.15 -11.56
N TYR A 314 -0.85 12.27 -10.47
CA TYR A 314 -1.42 12.22 -9.13
C TYR A 314 -2.42 13.34 -8.85
N PRO A 315 -2.15 14.62 -9.14
CA PRO A 315 -3.12 15.71 -8.90
C PRO A 315 -4.38 15.60 -9.74
N LYS A 316 -4.25 15.10 -10.99
CA LYS A 316 -5.40 14.98 -11.90
C LYS A 316 -6.31 13.78 -11.55
N ILE A 317 -5.73 12.68 -11.10
CA ILE A 317 -6.46 11.41 -10.93
C ILE A 317 -6.89 11.22 -9.48
N VAL A 318 -6.00 11.42 -8.51
CA VAL A 318 -6.23 11.15 -7.09
C VAL A 318 -6.47 12.41 -6.28
N GLY A 319 -5.77 13.50 -6.59
CA GLY A 319 -5.70 14.70 -5.76
C GLY A 319 -7.06 15.33 -5.42
N LYS A 320 -8.02 15.32 -6.36
CA LYS A 320 -9.39 15.81 -6.12
C LYS A 320 -10.19 14.96 -5.13
N ALA A 321 -9.85 13.69 -4.99
CA ALA A 321 -10.57 12.76 -4.11
C ALA A 321 -10.03 12.77 -2.68
N VAL A 322 -8.73 13.04 -2.50
CA VAL A 322 -8.06 12.96 -1.20
C VAL A 322 -8.10 14.29 -0.45
N GLY A 323 -7.82 15.41 -1.13
CA GLY A 323 -7.85 16.75 -0.55
C GLY A 323 -6.86 16.99 0.61
N LEU A 324 -5.92 16.07 0.85
CA LEU A 324 -4.91 16.15 1.90
C LEU A 324 -3.59 16.70 1.33
N SER A 325 -2.85 17.44 2.15
CA SER A 325 -1.44 17.75 1.84
C SER A 325 -0.56 16.52 2.04
N GLU A 326 0.60 16.52 1.39
CA GLU A 326 1.56 15.40 1.44
C GLU A 326 1.95 15.00 2.87
N LEU A 327 2.07 15.98 3.78
CA LEU A 327 2.37 15.73 5.20
C LEU A 327 1.30 14.85 5.86
N TRP A 328 0.02 15.14 5.61
CA TRP A 328 -1.08 14.36 6.16
C TRP A 328 -1.19 12.97 5.54
N VAL A 329 -0.83 12.85 4.26
CA VAL A 329 -0.73 11.53 3.60
C VAL A 329 0.39 10.71 4.24
N LEU A 330 1.57 11.29 4.47
CA LEU A 330 2.68 10.62 5.15
C LEU A 330 2.30 10.19 6.58
N ALA A 331 1.64 11.07 7.34
CA ALA A 331 1.15 10.73 8.68
C ALA A 331 0.14 9.58 8.64
N ALA A 332 -0.81 9.61 7.71
CA ALA A 332 -1.81 8.55 7.53
C ALA A 332 -1.16 7.20 7.17
N VAL A 333 -0.18 7.20 6.27
CA VAL A 333 0.58 6.00 5.88
C VAL A 333 1.37 5.44 7.06
N THR A 334 2.06 6.30 7.83
CA THR A 334 2.86 5.87 8.99
C THR A 334 2.00 5.26 10.09
N ILE A 335 0.88 5.93 10.43
CA ILE A 335 -0.08 5.41 11.41
C ILE A 335 -0.72 4.11 10.89
N GLY A 336 -1.09 4.08 9.62
CA GLY A 336 -1.66 2.90 8.97
C GLY A 336 -0.72 1.70 9.01
N ALA A 337 0.58 1.93 8.79
CA ALA A 337 1.62 0.91 8.86
C ALA A 337 1.65 0.22 10.23
N SER A 338 1.59 1.01 11.31
CA SER A 338 1.64 0.49 12.67
C SER A 338 0.35 -0.22 13.10
N LEU A 339 -0.81 0.18 12.53
CA LEU A 339 -2.11 -0.40 12.90
C LEU A 339 -2.44 -1.67 12.12
N GLY A 340 -2.11 -1.76 10.85
CA GLY A 340 -2.57 -2.87 10.01
C GLY A 340 -1.62 -3.20 8.84
N GLY A 341 -0.32 -2.87 8.97
CA GLY A 341 0.67 -3.13 7.93
C GLY A 341 0.27 -2.48 6.59
N VAL A 342 0.47 -3.21 5.51
CA VAL A 342 0.16 -2.74 4.14
C VAL A 342 -1.32 -2.38 3.96
N ALA A 343 -2.23 -3.20 4.49
CA ALA A 343 -3.67 -2.92 4.42
C ALA A 343 -4.03 -1.63 5.18
N GLY A 344 -3.44 -1.43 6.36
CA GLY A 344 -3.59 -0.20 7.14
C GLY A 344 -3.11 1.04 6.39
N MET A 345 -1.96 0.97 5.71
CA MET A 345 -1.43 2.09 4.90
C MET A 345 -2.43 2.54 3.83
N ILE A 346 -3.02 1.58 3.11
CA ILE A 346 -3.98 1.87 2.02
C ILE A 346 -5.29 2.45 2.56
N VAL A 347 -5.76 1.97 3.71
CA VAL A 347 -7.06 2.37 4.30
C VAL A 347 -6.97 3.69 5.05
N CYS A 348 -5.86 3.95 5.74
CA CYS A 348 -5.71 5.15 6.57
C CYS A 348 -5.70 6.44 5.74
N VAL A 349 -5.16 6.44 4.53
CA VAL A 349 -5.14 7.64 3.68
C VAL A 349 -6.55 8.16 3.39
N PRO A 350 -7.47 7.37 2.81
CA PRO A 350 -8.84 7.86 2.60
C PRO A 350 -9.59 8.09 3.92
N LEU A 351 -9.27 7.37 5.01
CA LEU A 351 -9.87 7.62 6.32
C LEU A 351 -9.50 9.00 6.85
N PHE A 352 -8.22 9.38 6.79
CA PHE A 352 -7.77 10.74 7.13
C PHE A 352 -8.39 11.79 6.23
N SER A 353 -8.58 11.50 4.93
CA SER A 353 -9.26 12.39 3.99
C SER A 353 -10.72 12.63 4.39
N VAL A 354 -11.43 11.58 4.83
CA VAL A 354 -12.80 11.72 5.36
C VAL A 354 -12.83 12.59 6.60
N LEU A 355 -11.95 12.32 7.56
CA LEU A 355 -11.85 13.12 8.79
C LEU A 355 -11.57 14.59 8.47
N TYR A 356 -10.63 14.86 7.57
CA TYR A 356 -10.28 16.21 7.13
C TYR A 356 -11.45 16.89 6.43
N ALA A 357 -12.14 16.22 5.53
CA ALA A 357 -13.29 16.77 4.80
C ALA A 357 -14.43 17.15 5.75
N LEU A 358 -14.78 16.26 6.70
CA LEU A 358 -15.81 16.52 7.71
C LEU A 358 -15.42 17.65 8.67
N LEU A 359 -14.14 17.71 9.06
CA LEU A 359 -13.63 18.80 9.89
C LEU A 359 -13.70 20.13 9.14
N ALA A 360 -13.26 20.15 7.89
CA ALA A 360 -13.30 21.35 7.04
C ALA A 360 -14.74 21.86 6.83
N GLU A 361 -15.70 20.94 6.60
CA GLU A 361 -17.12 21.28 6.49
C GLU A 361 -17.65 21.91 7.78
N LYS A 362 -17.34 21.29 8.92
CA LYS A 362 -17.75 21.80 10.23
C LYS A 362 -17.11 23.16 10.55
N VAL A 363 -15.83 23.34 10.23
CA VAL A 363 -15.15 24.64 10.43
C VAL A 363 -15.78 25.73 9.57
N LYS A 364 -16.06 25.43 8.29
CA LYS A 364 -16.74 26.39 7.40
C LYS A 364 -18.11 26.81 7.93
N HIS A 365 -18.89 25.84 8.44
CA HIS A 365 -20.19 26.13 9.03
C HIS A 365 -20.07 27.06 10.25
N LEU A 366 -19.15 26.75 11.17
CA LEU A 366 -18.92 27.56 12.36
C LEU A 366 -18.37 28.96 12.06
N LEU A 367 -17.54 29.12 11.03
CA LEU A 367 -17.03 30.42 10.57
C LEU A 367 -18.14 31.24 9.93
N ALA A 368 -19.03 30.61 9.15
CA ALA A 368 -20.20 31.25 8.58
C ALA A 368 -21.16 31.77 9.68
N GLU A 369 -21.42 30.99 10.72
CA GLU A 369 -22.22 31.43 11.89
C GLU A 369 -21.60 32.64 12.60
N LYS A 370 -20.28 32.75 12.61
CA LYS A 370 -19.53 33.84 13.24
C LYS A 370 -19.31 35.07 12.30
N ASN A 371 -19.83 35.04 11.07
CA ASN A 371 -19.60 36.04 10.02
C ASN A 371 -18.09 36.26 9.69
N LEU A 372 -17.24 35.27 9.91
CA LEU A 372 -15.82 35.31 9.63
C LEU A 372 -15.52 34.62 8.28
N HIS A 373 -15.96 35.26 7.17
CA HIS A 373 -15.83 34.72 5.83
C HIS A 373 -14.44 34.89 5.19
N ASN A 374 -13.53 35.66 5.80
CA ASN A 374 -12.22 36.03 5.22
C ASN A 374 -11.01 35.37 5.87
N LEU A 375 -11.20 34.29 6.63
CA LEU A 375 -10.13 33.44 7.14
C LEU A 375 -10.09 32.12 6.36
#